data_dbaa64aca4a3990d5b7bad16dff9e611
#
_entry.id   dbaa64aca4a3990d5b7bad16dff9e611
#
_cell.length_a   1.000
_cell.length_b   1.000
_cell.length_c   1.000
_cell.angle_alpha   90.00
_cell.angle_beta   90.00
_cell.angle_gamma   90.00
#
_symmetry.space_group_name_H-M   'P 1'
#
loop_
_entity.id
_entity.type
_entity.pdbx_description
1 polymer ?
#
loop_
_entity_poly.entity_id
_entity_poly.type
_entity_poly.pdbx_seq_one_letter_code
_entity_poly.pdbx_strand_id
1 'polypeptide(L)'
;MRALVTGAYGFIGKHLVQALRASGAHVDCFGSGDGQAALTAYCRKADIVFHLAGVNRASDEALLQGNVAAAEQLTEALTQVGNPCPVIVTSSVQASLQGRYDNAYGRSKLQSEQVLFRYAAQSGANVTVLRLPGVFGKWCRPNYNSVVATFCHAIARGEPIAVCEEERELELLYIDDVIDALLSASLTEKSGYAALPTPYRIRVGELAARLESFYALQASGVLPRLAPGSAEARLYATYLSYLPPEQLLLPLARHNDERGSFFELLRSDAGGQISVNVTLPGQPRGQHWHNSKWEIFFVVGGRGEIRLRRVGDSEVIRFALDAASPTAVRIPPGYVHALVNTAEDTALTTVIWASEYFDAARPDTFREDI
;
A
#
# COMPACT_ATOMS: atom_id res chain seq x y z
N MET A 1 9.67 26.76 -5.75
CA MET A 1 10.78 25.84 -6.03
C MET A 1 10.59 25.19 -7.38
N ARG A 2 11.63 25.18 -8.21
CA ARG A 2 11.66 24.50 -9.51
C ARG A 2 12.61 23.30 -9.42
N ALA A 3 12.08 22.11 -9.54
CA ALA A 3 12.84 20.87 -9.46
C ALA A 3 13.05 20.26 -10.84
N LEU A 4 14.29 19.87 -11.15
CA LEU A 4 14.56 19.00 -12.28
C LEU A 4 14.61 17.55 -11.79
N VAL A 5 13.83 16.66 -12.41
CA VAL A 5 13.86 15.22 -12.13
C VAL A 5 14.35 14.48 -13.37
N THR A 6 15.58 13.95 -13.33
CA THR A 6 16.04 13.03 -14.38
C THR A 6 15.59 11.62 -14.06
N GLY A 7 15.25 10.83 -15.09
CA GLY A 7 14.59 9.53 -14.87
C GLY A 7 13.14 9.66 -14.36
N ALA A 8 12.49 10.80 -14.67
CA ALA A 8 11.16 11.16 -14.18
C ALA A 8 10.06 10.14 -14.53
N TYR A 9 10.23 9.39 -15.62
CA TYR A 9 9.24 8.40 -16.09
C TYR A 9 9.49 6.98 -15.54
N GLY A 10 10.58 6.80 -14.76
CA GLY A 10 10.88 5.56 -14.06
C GLY A 10 9.99 5.32 -12.83
N PHE A 11 10.17 4.18 -12.18
CA PHE A 11 9.38 3.79 -11.00
C PHE A 11 9.45 4.84 -9.89
N ILE A 12 10.65 5.16 -9.38
CA ILE A 12 10.83 6.16 -8.32
C ILE A 12 10.49 7.56 -8.84
N GLY A 13 10.88 7.87 -10.10
CA GLY A 13 10.66 9.17 -10.71
C GLY A 13 9.18 9.58 -10.76
N LYS A 14 8.29 8.69 -11.16
CA LYS A 14 6.83 8.96 -11.20
C LYS A 14 6.28 9.35 -9.83
N HIS A 15 6.67 8.65 -8.77
CA HIS A 15 6.23 8.95 -7.40
C HIS A 15 6.80 10.29 -6.92
N LEU A 16 8.08 10.55 -7.16
CA LEU A 16 8.70 11.81 -6.77
C LEU A 16 8.08 13.01 -7.51
N VAL A 17 7.86 12.90 -8.81
CA VAL A 17 7.20 13.95 -9.60
C VAL A 17 5.80 14.24 -9.06
N GLN A 18 5.04 13.21 -8.70
CA GLN A 18 3.71 13.36 -8.10
C GLN A 18 3.80 14.08 -6.74
N ALA A 19 4.72 13.67 -5.86
CA ALA A 19 4.90 14.27 -4.55
C ALA A 19 5.34 15.74 -4.63
N LEU A 20 6.30 16.05 -5.51
CA LEU A 20 6.77 17.43 -5.74
C LEU A 20 5.65 18.32 -6.28
N ARG A 21 4.85 17.85 -7.24
CA ARG A 21 3.71 18.60 -7.76
C ARG A 21 2.63 18.83 -6.70
N ALA A 22 2.36 17.83 -5.87
CA ALA A 22 1.41 17.95 -4.76
C ALA A 22 1.85 18.99 -3.73
N SER A 23 3.17 19.20 -3.54
CA SER A 23 3.72 20.25 -2.68
C SER A 23 3.75 21.64 -3.35
N GLY A 24 3.24 21.80 -4.57
CA GLY A 24 3.23 23.06 -5.31
C GLY A 24 4.54 23.39 -6.04
N ALA A 25 5.48 22.45 -6.15
CA ALA A 25 6.70 22.66 -6.91
C ALA A 25 6.45 22.59 -8.42
N HIS A 26 7.15 23.45 -9.18
CA HIS A 26 7.26 23.29 -10.64
C HIS A 26 8.27 22.20 -10.94
N VAL A 27 7.90 21.19 -11.75
CA VAL A 27 8.76 20.03 -12.02
C VAL A 27 9.04 19.91 -13.50
N ASP A 28 10.31 20.06 -13.89
CA ASP A 28 10.84 19.73 -15.20
C ASP A 28 11.19 18.24 -15.21
N CYS A 29 10.53 17.47 -16.09
CA CYS A 29 10.72 16.04 -16.20
C CYS A 29 11.69 15.76 -17.37
N PHE A 30 12.80 15.03 -17.10
CA PHE A 30 13.76 14.60 -18.10
C PHE A 30 13.85 13.07 -18.15
N GLY A 31 13.78 12.51 -19.36
CA GLY A 31 13.84 11.06 -19.60
C GLY A 31 14.76 10.72 -20.79
N SER A 32 14.85 9.43 -21.11
CA SER A 32 15.75 8.91 -22.17
C SER A 32 15.39 9.37 -23.58
N GLY A 33 14.19 9.93 -23.78
CA GLY A 33 13.78 10.50 -25.08
C GLY A 33 14.14 11.96 -25.27
N ASP A 34 14.62 12.63 -24.22
CA ASP A 34 14.96 14.05 -24.25
C ASP A 34 16.43 14.25 -24.63
N GLY A 35 16.72 15.27 -25.42
CA GLY A 35 18.07 15.59 -25.87
C GLY A 35 18.85 16.46 -24.88
N GLN A 36 20.19 16.53 -25.05
CA GLN A 36 21.11 17.32 -24.21
C GLN A 36 20.72 18.81 -24.11
N ALA A 37 20.18 19.40 -25.18
CA ALA A 37 19.72 20.78 -25.18
C ALA A 37 18.58 21.03 -24.18
N ALA A 38 17.65 20.08 -24.04
CA ALA A 38 16.56 20.14 -23.04
C ALA A 38 17.12 20.04 -21.63
N LEU A 39 18.05 19.11 -21.37
CA LEU A 39 18.73 18.98 -20.08
C LEU A 39 19.40 20.29 -19.67
N THR A 40 20.18 20.88 -20.57
CA THR A 40 20.86 22.17 -20.34
C THR A 40 19.87 23.30 -20.04
N ALA A 41 18.75 23.35 -20.76
CA ALA A 41 17.69 24.35 -20.53
C ALA A 41 17.00 24.19 -19.16
N TYR A 42 16.77 22.93 -18.71
CA TYR A 42 16.23 22.64 -17.39
C TYR A 42 17.24 22.93 -16.28
N CYS A 43 18.49 22.54 -16.44
CA CYS A 43 19.57 22.84 -15.48
C CYS A 43 19.73 24.33 -15.22
N ARG A 44 19.54 25.19 -16.24
CA ARG A 44 19.64 26.66 -16.07
C ARG A 44 18.62 27.23 -15.11
N LYS A 45 17.46 26.59 -14.97
CA LYS A 45 16.32 27.11 -14.20
C LYS A 45 16.07 26.33 -12.89
N ALA A 46 16.79 25.24 -12.68
CA ALA A 46 16.57 24.36 -11.53
C ALA A 46 17.04 25.02 -10.23
N ASP A 47 16.19 25.02 -9.21
CA ASP A 47 16.58 25.30 -7.84
C ASP A 47 17.18 24.07 -7.16
N ILE A 48 16.81 22.87 -7.67
CA ILE A 48 17.28 21.56 -7.19
C ILE A 48 17.17 20.51 -8.30
N VAL A 49 18.07 19.54 -8.30
CA VAL A 49 18.06 18.39 -9.21
C VAL A 49 17.88 17.10 -8.41
N PHE A 50 16.92 16.26 -8.81
CA PHE A 50 16.81 14.87 -8.40
C PHE A 50 17.27 13.98 -9.54
N HIS A 51 18.48 13.40 -9.40
CA HIS A 51 19.08 12.53 -10.41
C HIS A 51 18.71 11.06 -10.15
N LEU A 52 17.65 10.60 -10.82
CA LEU A 52 17.14 9.24 -10.72
C LEU A 52 17.38 8.45 -12.02
N ALA A 53 17.95 9.09 -13.04
CA ALA A 53 18.29 8.43 -14.30
C ALA A 53 19.35 7.36 -14.06
N GLY A 54 19.17 6.22 -14.71
CA GLY A 54 20.13 5.13 -14.65
C GLY A 54 19.62 3.87 -15.34
N VAL A 55 20.54 3.01 -15.72
CA VAL A 55 20.28 1.69 -16.33
C VAL A 55 20.39 0.62 -15.25
N ASN A 56 19.34 -0.20 -15.11
CA ASN A 56 19.28 -1.23 -14.07
C ASN A 56 19.40 -2.66 -14.62
N ARG A 57 19.17 -2.86 -15.91
CA ARG A 57 19.23 -4.17 -16.57
C ARG A 57 19.68 -4.01 -18.01
N ALA A 58 20.91 -4.39 -18.28
CA ALA A 58 21.55 -4.39 -19.60
C ALA A 58 22.80 -5.30 -19.56
N SER A 59 23.56 -5.36 -20.63
CA SER A 59 24.92 -5.97 -20.59
C SER A 59 25.81 -5.19 -19.61
N ASP A 60 26.88 -5.84 -19.11
CA ASP A 60 27.82 -5.23 -18.16
C ASP A 60 28.41 -3.92 -18.72
N GLU A 61 28.75 -3.91 -20.00
CA GLU A 61 29.25 -2.72 -20.66
C GLU A 61 28.21 -1.59 -20.74
N ALA A 62 26.96 -1.90 -21.10
CA ALA A 62 25.89 -0.92 -21.17
C ALA A 62 25.49 -0.39 -19.80
N LEU A 63 25.60 -1.20 -18.72
CA LEU A 63 25.43 -0.75 -17.34
C LEU A 63 26.50 0.28 -16.95
N LEU A 64 27.79 -0.03 -17.23
CA LEU A 64 28.92 0.85 -16.93
C LEU A 64 28.80 2.16 -17.70
N GLN A 65 28.65 2.09 -19.02
CA GLN A 65 28.55 3.28 -19.86
C GLN A 65 27.32 4.10 -19.55
N GLY A 66 26.14 3.48 -19.48
CA GLY A 66 24.86 4.21 -19.32
C GLY A 66 24.71 4.94 -17.99
N ASN A 67 25.14 4.33 -16.88
CA ASN A 67 25.03 4.98 -15.57
C ASN A 67 26.05 6.12 -15.41
N VAL A 68 27.28 5.92 -15.87
CA VAL A 68 28.36 6.94 -15.79
C VAL A 68 28.04 8.11 -16.73
N ALA A 69 27.68 7.82 -18.00
CA ALA A 69 27.29 8.85 -18.97
C ALA A 69 26.13 9.73 -18.51
N ALA A 70 25.12 9.14 -17.85
CA ALA A 70 23.99 9.93 -17.32
C ALA A 70 24.46 10.94 -16.24
N ALA A 71 25.40 10.56 -15.39
CA ALA A 71 25.98 11.45 -14.40
C ALA A 71 26.86 12.53 -15.04
N GLU A 72 27.68 12.15 -16.03
CA GLU A 72 28.53 13.10 -16.77
C GLU A 72 27.69 14.12 -17.54
N GLN A 73 26.69 13.69 -18.29
CA GLN A 73 25.79 14.59 -19.04
C GLN A 73 25.11 15.62 -18.12
N LEU A 74 24.67 15.21 -16.93
CA LEU A 74 24.07 16.13 -15.96
C LEU A 74 25.11 17.13 -15.45
N THR A 75 26.28 16.66 -15.01
CA THR A 75 27.32 17.52 -14.44
C THR A 75 27.90 18.50 -15.47
N GLU A 76 28.06 18.07 -16.71
CA GLU A 76 28.45 18.94 -17.84
C GLU A 76 27.40 20.02 -18.09
N ALA A 77 26.10 19.67 -18.13
CA ALA A 77 25.03 20.63 -18.33
C ALA A 77 24.98 21.68 -17.20
N LEU A 78 25.10 21.24 -15.93
CA LEU A 78 25.14 22.16 -14.77
C LEU A 78 26.34 23.07 -14.80
N THR A 79 27.51 22.53 -15.15
CA THR A 79 28.78 23.31 -15.31
C THR A 79 28.64 24.33 -16.43
N GLN A 80 28.13 23.93 -17.58
CA GLN A 80 27.94 24.80 -18.75
C GLN A 80 27.04 26.00 -18.45
N VAL A 81 26.00 25.82 -17.61
CA VAL A 81 25.09 26.90 -17.26
C VAL A 81 25.51 27.66 -16.00
N GLY A 82 26.55 27.21 -15.31
CA GLY A 82 27.05 27.83 -14.07
C GLY A 82 26.06 27.76 -12.91
N ASN A 83 25.24 26.69 -12.81
CA ASN A 83 24.23 26.54 -11.75
C ASN A 83 24.70 25.52 -10.69
N PRO A 84 25.15 25.95 -9.51
CA PRO A 84 25.57 25.05 -8.43
C PRO A 84 24.40 24.62 -7.52
N CYS A 85 23.21 24.39 -8.08
CA CYS A 85 22.06 23.94 -7.30
C CYS A 85 22.33 22.56 -6.67
N PRO A 86 21.66 22.23 -5.53
CA PRO A 86 21.76 20.92 -4.90
C PRO A 86 21.36 19.79 -5.83
N VAL A 87 22.09 18.66 -5.76
CA VAL A 87 21.80 17.44 -6.54
C VAL A 87 21.57 16.29 -5.58
N ILE A 88 20.37 15.72 -5.60
CA ILE A 88 19.98 14.53 -4.84
C ILE A 88 20.01 13.33 -5.77
N VAL A 89 20.72 12.26 -5.39
CA VAL A 89 21.03 11.14 -6.28
C VAL A 89 20.53 9.82 -5.69
N THR A 90 19.83 9.02 -6.51
CA THR A 90 19.61 7.61 -6.16
C THR A 90 20.74 6.74 -6.66
N SER A 91 21.44 6.11 -5.73
CA SER A 91 22.42 5.06 -5.97
C SER A 91 21.89 3.72 -5.44
N SER A 92 22.76 2.76 -5.21
CA SER A 92 22.41 1.43 -4.73
C SER A 92 23.35 1.00 -3.61
N VAL A 93 22.86 0.19 -2.68
CA VAL A 93 23.70 -0.52 -1.70
C VAL A 93 24.78 -1.36 -2.40
N GLN A 94 24.58 -1.76 -3.64
CA GLN A 94 25.56 -2.48 -4.44
C GLN A 94 26.80 -1.64 -4.77
N ALA A 95 26.73 -0.31 -4.71
CA ALA A 95 27.89 0.56 -4.86
C ALA A 95 28.94 0.41 -3.72
N SER A 96 28.60 -0.34 -2.65
CA SER A 96 29.58 -0.71 -1.62
C SER A 96 30.63 -1.70 -2.10
N LEU A 97 30.36 -2.44 -3.18
CA LEU A 97 31.18 -3.52 -3.74
C LEU A 97 31.55 -4.62 -2.75
N GLN A 98 30.72 -4.82 -1.71
CA GLN A 98 30.97 -5.85 -0.68
C GLN A 98 30.32 -7.18 -1.06
N GLY A 99 31.11 -8.27 -1.04
CA GLY A 99 30.63 -9.63 -1.31
C GLY A 99 29.94 -9.72 -2.69
N ARG A 100 28.67 -10.16 -2.70
CA ARG A 100 27.86 -10.31 -3.92
C ARG A 100 27.62 -9.01 -4.70
N TYR A 101 27.93 -7.88 -4.13
CA TYR A 101 27.74 -6.56 -4.75
C TYR A 101 28.93 -6.13 -5.63
N ASP A 102 30.03 -6.87 -5.65
CA ASP A 102 31.11 -6.64 -6.60
C ASP A 102 30.74 -7.19 -7.99
N ASN A 103 29.90 -6.43 -8.67
CA ASN A 103 29.39 -6.72 -10.00
C ASN A 103 29.38 -5.44 -10.87
N ALA A 104 29.09 -5.58 -12.17
CA ALA A 104 29.11 -4.45 -13.11
C ALA A 104 28.13 -3.34 -12.71
N TYR A 105 26.96 -3.69 -12.20
CA TYR A 105 25.98 -2.70 -11.75
C TYR A 105 26.49 -1.94 -10.51
N GLY A 106 27.01 -2.63 -9.49
CA GLY A 106 27.62 -1.99 -8.32
C GLY A 106 28.75 -1.04 -8.70
N ARG A 107 29.65 -1.51 -9.56
CA ARG A 107 30.77 -0.68 -10.09
C ARG A 107 30.29 0.53 -10.86
N SER A 108 29.27 0.39 -11.72
CA SER A 108 28.68 1.53 -12.46
C SER A 108 28.07 2.59 -11.55
N LYS A 109 27.38 2.16 -10.49
CA LYS A 109 26.79 3.08 -9.50
C LYS A 109 27.89 3.81 -8.70
N LEU A 110 28.92 3.09 -8.26
CA LEU A 110 30.05 3.72 -7.56
C LEU A 110 30.76 4.75 -8.44
N GLN A 111 30.99 4.45 -9.71
CA GLN A 111 31.61 5.40 -10.64
C GLN A 111 30.73 6.63 -10.87
N SER A 112 29.44 6.46 -11.00
CA SER A 112 28.49 7.58 -11.10
C SER A 112 28.54 8.47 -9.84
N GLU A 113 28.61 7.89 -8.63
CA GLU A 113 28.80 8.64 -7.38
C GLU A 113 30.10 9.46 -7.42
N GLN A 114 31.20 8.86 -7.91
CA GLN A 114 32.50 9.54 -8.02
C GLN A 114 32.47 10.73 -8.99
N VAL A 115 31.75 10.62 -10.12
CA VAL A 115 31.55 11.73 -11.07
C VAL A 115 30.82 12.89 -10.36
N LEU A 116 29.74 12.60 -9.66
CA LEU A 116 28.92 13.59 -8.97
C LEU A 116 29.66 14.26 -7.78
N PHE A 117 30.41 13.50 -6.99
CA PHE A 117 31.23 14.07 -5.91
C PHE A 117 32.41 14.92 -6.45
N ARG A 118 32.98 14.56 -7.59
CA ARG A 118 33.99 15.38 -8.27
C ARG A 118 33.38 16.71 -8.73
N TYR A 119 32.20 16.67 -9.32
CA TYR A 119 31.43 17.88 -9.66
C TYR A 119 31.17 18.75 -8.42
N ALA A 120 30.72 18.16 -7.30
CA ALA A 120 30.52 18.89 -6.05
C ALA A 120 31.78 19.63 -5.59
N ALA A 121 32.93 18.96 -5.61
CA ALA A 121 34.21 19.55 -5.21
C ALA A 121 34.66 20.70 -6.12
N GLN A 122 34.32 20.67 -7.41
CA GLN A 122 34.70 21.68 -8.38
C GLN A 122 33.75 22.87 -8.43
N SER A 123 32.42 22.63 -8.26
CA SER A 123 31.41 23.66 -8.42
C SER A 123 30.95 24.30 -7.11
N GLY A 124 31.25 23.66 -5.97
CA GLY A 124 30.69 24.03 -4.68
C GLY A 124 29.23 23.60 -4.46
N ALA A 125 28.64 22.87 -5.42
CA ALA A 125 27.27 22.34 -5.27
C ALA A 125 27.21 21.25 -4.19
N ASN A 126 26.06 21.14 -3.51
CA ASN A 126 25.81 20.05 -2.58
C ASN A 126 25.31 18.81 -3.34
N VAL A 127 25.96 17.68 -3.17
CA VAL A 127 25.56 16.38 -3.74
C VAL A 127 25.23 15.41 -2.61
N THR A 128 23.99 14.98 -2.54
CA THR A 128 23.52 14.01 -1.53
C THR A 128 23.12 12.69 -2.20
N VAL A 129 23.73 11.60 -1.79
CA VAL A 129 23.58 10.26 -2.38
C VAL A 129 22.77 9.36 -1.45
N LEU A 130 21.71 8.74 -1.97
CA LEU A 130 20.93 7.71 -1.31
C LEU A 130 21.26 6.34 -1.93
N ARG A 131 21.96 5.46 -1.18
CA ARG A 131 22.26 4.07 -1.60
C ARG A 131 21.09 3.16 -1.27
N LEU A 132 20.10 3.10 -2.17
CA LEU A 132 18.87 2.35 -1.95
C LEU A 132 19.08 0.83 -2.03
N PRO A 133 18.47 0.04 -1.13
CA PRO A 133 18.30 -1.40 -1.28
C PRO A 133 17.21 -1.70 -2.33
N GLY A 134 16.60 -2.89 -2.31
CA GLY A 134 15.42 -3.19 -3.12
C GLY A 134 14.27 -2.22 -2.78
N VAL A 135 13.59 -1.70 -3.80
CA VAL A 135 12.44 -0.80 -3.60
C VAL A 135 11.20 -1.47 -4.14
N PHE A 136 10.09 -1.42 -3.38
CA PHE A 136 8.81 -1.98 -3.77
C PHE A 136 7.65 -1.00 -3.56
N GLY A 137 6.55 -1.23 -4.26
CA GLY A 137 5.34 -0.40 -4.19
C GLY A 137 4.55 -0.43 -5.49
N LYS A 138 3.44 0.29 -5.50
CA LYS A 138 2.59 0.46 -6.69
C LYS A 138 3.39 0.99 -7.88
N TRP A 139 2.99 0.63 -9.12
CA TRP A 139 3.57 1.07 -10.39
C TRP A 139 5.00 0.59 -10.69
N CYS A 140 5.59 -0.28 -9.86
CA CYS A 140 6.84 -0.93 -10.21
C CYS A 140 6.60 -1.92 -11.36
N ARG A 141 7.47 -1.90 -12.38
CA ARG A 141 7.30 -2.77 -13.56
C ARG A 141 7.57 -4.23 -13.20
N PRO A 142 6.60 -5.15 -13.39
CA PRO A 142 6.82 -6.58 -13.19
C PRO A 142 7.76 -7.14 -14.27
N ASN A 143 8.36 -8.29 -14.01
CA ASN A 143 9.27 -9.00 -14.92
C ASN A 143 10.47 -8.15 -15.38
N TYR A 144 10.88 -7.20 -14.58
CA TYR A 144 12.00 -6.32 -14.88
C TYR A 144 13.10 -6.37 -13.81
N ASN A 145 12.96 -5.67 -12.69
CA ASN A 145 14.01 -5.55 -11.67
C ASN A 145 13.47 -5.61 -10.23
N SER A 146 12.29 -6.14 -10.02
CA SER A 146 11.68 -6.28 -8.69
C SER A 146 11.00 -7.63 -8.57
N VAL A 147 11.50 -8.46 -7.68
CA VAL A 147 10.87 -9.73 -7.34
C VAL A 147 9.47 -9.50 -6.75
N VAL A 148 9.30 -8.48 -5.89
CA VAL A 148 7.98 -8.13 -5.31
C VAL A 148 6.97 -7.82 -6.42
N ALA A 149 7.32 -6.94 -7.36
CA ALA A 149 6.44 -6.58 -8.48
C ALA A 149 6.09 -7.80 -9.36
N THR A 150 7.09 -8.64 -9.63
CA THR A 150 6.92 -9.85 -10.45
C THR A 150 5.99 -10.85 -9.77
N PHE A 151 6.20 -11.13 -8.47
CA PHE A 151 5.35 -12.05 -7.71
C PHE A 151 3.94 -11.49 -7.54
N CYS A 152 3.77 -10.23 -7.16
CA CYS A 152 2.46 -9.60 -7.06
C CYS A 152 1.69 -9.70 -8.38
N HIS A 153 2.35 -9.45 -9.52
CA HIS A 153 1.71 -9.50 -10.83
C HIS A 153 1.24 -10.90 -11.21
N ALA A 154 2.10 -11.92 -11.02
CA ALA A 154 1.77 -13.30 -11.35
C ALA A 154 0.69 -13.86 -10.42
N ILE A 155 0.88 -13.73 -9.09
CA ILE A 155 -0.07 -14.26 -8.09
C ILE A 155 -1.44 -13.60 -8.24
N ALA A 156 -1.51 -12.29 -8.47
CA ALA A 156 -2.77 -11.60 -8.72
C ALA A 156 -3.55 -12.13 -9.94
N ARG A 157 -2.89 -12.88 -10.83
CA ARG A 157 -3.51 -13.53 -12.01
C ARG A 157 -3.66 -15.02 -11.88
N GLY A 158 -3.30 -15.60 -10.72
CA GLY A 158 -3.29 -17.05 -10.53
C GLY A 158 -2.21 -17.75 -11.34
N GLU A 159 -1.19 -17.00 -11.80
CA GLU A 159 -0.07 -17.56 -12.54
C GLU A 159 0.98 -18.13 -11.58
N PRO A 160 1.66 -19.22 -11.94
CA PRO A 160 2.72 -19.79 -11.10
C PRO A 160 3.91 -18.84 -11.02
N ILE A 161 4.55 -18.82 -9.85
CA ILE A 161 5.80 -18.09 -9.62
C ILE A 161 6.97 -19.07 -9.52
N ALA A 162 8.14 -18.67 -10.05
CA ALA A 162 9.38 -19.41 -9.88
C ALA A 162 10.12 -18.83 -8.66
N VAL A 163 10.17 -19.56 -7.58
CA VAL A 163 10.93 -19.20 -6.37
C VAL A 163 12.33 -19.80 -6.51
N CYS A 164 13.30 -18.94 -6.81
CA CYS A 164 14.71 -19.32 -6.82
C CYS A 164 15.39 -18.77 -5.56
N GLU A 165 16.35 -19.49 -5.01
CA GLU A 165 17.08 -19.08 -3.80
C GLU A 165 16.14 -18.71 -2.64
N GLU A 166 15.27 -19.62 -2.21
CA GLU A 166 14.23 -19.40 -1.18
C GLU A 166 14.78 -18.75 0.10
N GLU A 167 15.97 -19.16 0.54
CA GLU A 167 16.65 -18.65 1.74
C GLU A 167 17.32 -17.29 1.56
N ARG A 168 17.36 -16.77 0.34
CA ARG A 168 17.96 -15.46 0.09
C ARG A 168 17.18 -14.35 0.76
N GLU A 169 17.85 -13.63 1.65
CA GLU A 169 17.29 -12.44 2.30
C GLU A 169 17.30 -11.23 1.34
N LEU A 170 16.16 -10.55 1.33
CA LEU A 170 15.93 -9.28 0.65
C LEU A 170 15.88 -8.17 1.67
N GLU A 171 16.54 -7.06 1.38
CA GLU A 171 16.35 -5.79 2.06
C GLU A 171 15.51 -4.88 1.17
N LEU A 172 14.36 -4.44 1.69
CA LEU A 172 13.32 -3.75 0.92
C LEU A 172 12.92 -2.44 1.59
N LEU A 173 12.83 -1.36 0.83
CA LEU A 173 12.18 -0.11 1.24
C LEU A 173 10.87 0.07 0.47
N TYR A 174 9.86 0.56 1.18
CA TYR A 174 8.62 0.95 0.54
C TYR A 174 8.81 2.27 -0.22
N ILE A 175 8.17 2.40 -1.37
CA ILE A 175 8.36 3.54 -2.27
C ILE A 175 8.10 4.89 -1.59
N ASP A 176 7.06 4.99 -0.74
CA ASP A 176 6.73 6.25 -0.09
C ASP A 176 7.82 6.66 0.91
N ASP A 177 8.43 5.70 1.63
CA ASP A 177 9.60 5.98 2.52
C ASP A 177 10.82 6.47 1.72
N VAL A 178 11.00 5.96 0.49
CA VAL A 178 12.07 6.42 -0.41
C VAL A 178 11.80 7.86 -0.86
N ILE A 179 10.55 8.19 -1.18
CA ILE A 179 10.16 9.57 -1.54
C ILE A 179 10.40 10.53 -0.38
N ASP A 180 9.98 10.15 0.83
CA ASP A 180 10.22 10.96 2.04
C ASP A 180 11.71 11.16 2.30
N ALA A 181 12.52 10.12 2.11
CA ALA A 181 13.98 10.23 2.25
C ALA A 181 14.61 11.16 1.19
N LEU A 182 14.13 11.13 -0.06
CA LEU A 182 14.58 12.03 -1.13
C LEU A 182 14.22 13.50 -0.82
N LEU A 183 12.99 13.74 -0.34
CA LEU A 183 12.54 15.07 0.04
C LEU A 183 13.31 15.58 1.27
N SER A 184 13.55 14.73 2.26
CA SER A 184 14.35 15.07 3.43
C SER A 184 15.82 15.38 3.07
N ALA A 185 16.40 14.60 2.14
CA ALA A 185 17.75 14.82 1.65
C ALA A 185 17.90 16.18 0.95
N SER A 186 16.82 16.72 0.36
CA SER A 186 16.84 18.04 -0.28
C SER A 186 17.06 19.21 0.68
N LEU A 187 16.93 18.97 1.97
CA LEU A 187 17.17 19.97 3.03
C LEU A 187 18.60 19.92 3.59
N THR A 188 19.44 19.01 3.06
CA THR A 188 20.81 18.81 3.54
C THR A 188 21.75 19.83 2.92
N GLU A 189 22.55 20.52 3.75
CA GLU A 189 23.47 21.57 3.31
C GLU A 189 24.90 21.07 3.01
N LYS A 190 25.16 19.76 3.15
CA LYS A 190 26.49 19.17 2.95
C LYS A 190 26.42 17.98 2.01
N SER A 191 27.45 17.88 1.14
CA SER A 191 27.66 16.71 0.30
C SER A 191 27.94 15.47 1.14
N GLY A 192 27.40 14.31 0.72
CA GLY A 192 27.64 13.04 1.40
C GLY A 192 26.55 12.01 1.15
N TYR A 193 26.50 11.01 2.02
CA TYR A 193 25.48 9.96 1.98
C TYR A 193 24.34 10.30 2.96
N ALA A 194 23.12 10.22 2.48
CA ALA A 194 21.94 10.38 3.34
C ALA A 194 21.66 9.09 4.13
N ALA A 195 21.16 9.25 5.34
CA ALA A 195 20.58 8.15 6.10
C ALA A 195 19.28 7.67 5.44
N LEU A 196 19.05 6.38 5.47
CA LEU A 196 17.83 5.76 4.98
C LEU A 196 17.00 5.18 6.13
N PRO A 197 15.69 5.04 5.98
CA PRO A 197 14.86 4.26 6.88
C PRO A 197 15.39 2.82 6.99
N THR A 198 15.10 2.16 8.10
CA THR A 198 15.46 0.74 8.28
C THR A 198 14.73 -0.12 7.26
N PRO A 199 15.46 -0.89 6.42
CA PRO A 199 14.82 -1.76 5.44
C PRO A 199 14.02 -2.88 6.10
N TYR A 200 12.92 -3.25 5.46
CA TYR A 200 12.21 -4.48 5.76
C TYR A 200 13.02 -5.67 5.23
N ARG A 201 13.24 -6.68 6.07
CA ARG A 201 13.98 -7.90 5.72
C ARG A 201 13.01 -9.06 5.59
N ILE A 202 13.10 -9.80 4.51
CA ILE A 202 12.27 -10.97 4.22
C ILE A 202 13.01 -11.92 3.29
N ARG A 203 12.87 -13.23 3.52
CA ARG A 203 13.38 -14.23 2.59
C ARG A 203 12.48 -14.34 1.35
N VAL A 204 13.07 -14.75 0.23
CA VAL A 204 12.32 -14.88 -1.04
C VAL A 204 11.16 -15.88 -0.89
N GLY A 205 11.39 -17.02 -0.23
CA GLY A 205 10.33 -18.00 0.06
C GLY A 205 9.23 -17.46 0.97
N GLU A 206 9.58 -16.70 2.01
CA GLU A 206 8.62 -16.06 2.90
C GLU A 206 7.78 -15.00 2.16
N LEU A 207 8.40 -14.22 1.28
CA LEU A 207 7.70 -13.25 0.42
C LEU A 207 6.66 -13.94 -0.47
N ALA A 208 7.05 -15.04 -1.13
CA ALA A 208 6.17 -15.84 -1.96
C ALA A 208 4.96 -16.35 -1.17
N ALA A 209 5.21 -17.04 -0.05
CA ALA A 209 4.16 -17.59 0.81
C ALA A 209 3.22 -16.50 1.35
N ARG A 210 3.75 -15.31 1.68
CA ARG A 210 2.94 -14.18 2.14
C ARG A 210 2.01 -13.66 1.06
N LEU A 211 2.49 -13.48 -0.16
CA LEU A 211 1.68 -13.03 -1.30
C LEU A 211 0.63 -14.07 -1.71
N GLU A 212 0.97 -15.35 -1.68
CA GLU A 212 0.01 -16.46 -1.90
C GLU A 212 -1.08 -16.48 -0.82
N SER A 213 -0.73 -16.20 0.44
CA SER A 213 -1.72 -16.07 1.51
C SER A 213 -2.69 -14.91 1.28
N PHE A 214 -2.23 -13.78 0.76
CA PHE A 214 -3.10 -12.66 0.40
C PHE A 214 -4.09 -13.03 -0.72
N TYR A 215 -3.62 -13.76 -1.73
CA TYR A 215 -4.48 -14.26 -2.79
C TYR A 215 -5.57 -15.21 -2.25
N ALA A 216 -5.18 -16.15 -1.38
CA ALA A 216 -6.12 -17.11 -0.78
C ALA A 216 -7.17 -16.39 0.11
N LEU A 217 -6.77 -15.40 0.93
CA LEU A 217 -7.68 -14.60 1.73
C LEU A 217 -8.65 -13.79 0.86
N GLN A 218 -8.15 -13.17 -0.22
CA GLN A 218 -8.98 -12.44 -1.17
C GLN A 218 -10.03 -13.37 -1.81
N ALA A 219 -9.63 -14.58 -2.25
CA ALA A 219 -10.55 -15.55 -2.84
C ALA A 219 -11.64 -16.00 -1.84
N SER A 220 -11.35 -16.01 -0.54
CA SER A 220 -12.31 -16.35 0.53
C SER A 220 -13.15 -15.14 1.01
N GLY A 221 -12.89 -13.93 0.50
CA GLY A 221 -13.54 -12.69 0.94
C GLY A 221 -13.13 -12.21 2.33
N VAL A 222 -11.95 -12.63 2.81
CA VAL A 222 -11.41 -12.27 4.13
C VAL A 222 -10.30 -11.25 4.00
N LEU A 223 -10.39 -10.16 4.78
CA LEU A 223 -9.30 -9.18 4.89
C LEU A 223 -8.20 -9.70 5.82
N PRO A 224 -6.91 -9.60 5.44
CA PRO A 224 -5.81 -10.02 6.29
C PRO A 224 -5.70 -9.15 7.55
N ARG A 225 -5.16 -9.72 8.62
CA ARG A 225 -4.81 -8.98 9.82
C ARG A 225 -3.51 -8.21 9.60
N LEU A 226 -3.59 -6.91 9.47
CA LEU A 226 -2.46 -6.03 9.18
C LEU A 226 -2.36 -4.88 10.19
N ALA A 227 -1.20 -4.69 10.78
CA ALA A 227 -0.95 -3.52 11.61
C ALA A 227 -0.79 -2.27 10.71
N PRO A 228 -1.48 -1.16 10.98
CA PRO A 228 -1.33 0.05 10.19
C PRO A 228 0.13 0.49 10.05
N GLY A 229 0.56 0.82 8.84
CA GLY A 229 1.94 1.27 8.56
C GLY A 229 3.01 0.18 8.58
N SER A 230 2.66 -1.08 8.91
CA SER A 230 3.62 -2.18 8.87
C SER A 230 4.09 -2.49 7.44
N ALA A 231 5.27 -3.10 7.32
CA ALA A 231 5.78 -3.57 6.03
C ALA A 231 4.81 -4.55 5.34
N GLU A 232 4.12 -5.35 6.12
CA GLU A 232 3.11 -6.31 5.64
C GLU A 232 1.87 -5.60 5.08
N ALA A 233 1.38 -4.53 5.74
CA ALA A 233 0.29 -3.71 5.22
C ALA A 233 0.68 -3.03 3.90
N ARG A 234 1.91 -2.54 3.79
CA ARG A 234 2.48 -1.96 2.58
C ARG A 234 2.64 -2.99 1.45
N LEU A 235 3.03 -4.22 1.81
CA LEU A 235 3.12 -5.33 0.86
C LEU A 235 1.74 -5.71 0.32
N TYR A 236 0.72 -5.78 1.20
CA TYR A 236 -0.67 -6.03 0.79
C TYR A 236 -1.21 -4.93 -0.11
N ALA A 237 -0.99 -3.65 0.25
CA ALA A 237 -1.37 -2.52 -0.61
C ALA A 237 -0.67 -2.57 -1.98
N THR A 238 0.60 -3.00 -2.00
CA THR A 238 1.33 -3.24 -3.25
C THR A 238 0.68 -4.35 -4.05
N TYR A 239 0.38 -5.51 -3.44
CA TYR A 239 -0.31 -6.63 -4.09
C TYR A 239 -1.64 -6.20 -4.71
N LEU A 240 -2.49 -5.48 -3.96
CA LEU A 240 -3.76 -4.96 -4.46
C LEU A 240 -3.60 -4.07 -5.70
N SER A 241 -2.50 -3.34 -5.82
CA SER A 241 -2.23 -2.48 -6.98
C SER A 241 -1.93 -3.24 -8.27
N TYR A 242 -1.73 -4.56 -8.20
CA TYR A 242 -1.51 -5.45 -9.35
C TYR A 242 -2.74 -6.27 -9.73
N LEU A 243 -3.84 -6.16 -8.97
CA LEU A 243 -5.09 -6.84 -9.29
C LEU A 243 -5.61 -6.40 -10.65
N PRO A 244 -6.00 -7.33 -11.52
CA PRO A 244 -6.68 -6.98 -12.77
C PRO A 244 -8.08 -6.42 -12.46
N PRO A 245 -8.65 -5.58 -13.35
CA PRO A 245 -9.91 -4.85 -13.09
C PRO A 245 -11.09 -5.75 -12.68
N GLU A 246 -11.20 -6.93 -13.23
CA GLU A 246 -12.24 -7.92 -12.92
C GLU A 246 -12.17 -8.43 -11.47
N GLN A 247 -11.01 -8.42 -10.85
CA GLN A 247 -10.82 -8.83 -9.45
C GLN A 247 -11.01 -7.69 -8.44
N LEU A 248 -11.25 -6.47 -8.92
CA LEU A 248 -11.63 -5.35 -8.05
C LEU A 248 -13.11 -5.42 -7.62
N LEU A 249 -13.91 -6.23 -8.30
CA LEU A 249 -15.30 -6.48 -7.93
C LEU A 249 -15.39 -7.64 -6.93
N LEU A 250 -16.12 -7.41 -5.84
CA LEU A 250 -16.43 -8.41 -4.82
C LEU A 250 -17.93 -8.71 -4.88
N PRO A 251 -18.36 -9.77 -5.58
CA PRO A 251 -19.76 -10.20 -5.57
C PRO A 251 -20.15 -10.67 -4.17
N LEU A 252 -21.25 -10.17 -3.63
CA LEU A 252 -21.76 -10.53 -2.31
C LEU A 252 -22.92 -11.51 -2.43
N ALA A 253 -22.86 -12.61 -1.67
CA ALA A 253 -23.95 -13.57 -1.58
C ALA A 253 -25.09 -12.96 -0.75
N ARG A 254 -26.30 -12.86 -1.33
CA ARG A 254 -27.49 -12.36 -0.67
C ARG A 254 -28.40 -13.53 -0.31
N HIS A 255 -28.76 -13.63 0.95
CA HIS A 255 -29.69 -14.61 1.49
C HIS A 255 -31.05 -13.94 1.69
N ASN A 256 -32.10 -14.44 1.06
CA ASN A 256 -33.46 -13.93 1.16
C ASN A 256 -34.37 -14.95 1.85
N ASP A 257 -35.27 -14.45 2.71
CA ASP A 257 -36.35 -15.21 3.33
C ASP A 257 -37.61 -14.31 3.45
N GLU A 258 -38.69 -14.84 4.06
CA GLU A 258 -39.94 -14.08 4.25
C GLU A 258 -39.81 -12.83 5.16
N ARG A 259 -38.73 -12.73 5.93
CA ARG A 259 -38.44 -11.60 6.80
C ARG A 259 -37.66 -10.49 6.11
N GLY A 260 -37.10 -10.76 4.91
CA GLY A 260 -36.30 -9.82 4.13
C GLY A 260 -34.99 -10.44 3.62
N SER A 261 -33.87 -9.70 3.70
CA SER A 261 -32.60 -10.20 3.21
C SER A 261 -31.45 -9.94 4.17
N PHE A 262 -30.43 -10.79 4.07
CA PHE A 262 -29.17 -10.69 4.79
C PHE A 262 -28.02 -10.92 3.83
N PHE A 263 -26.96 -10.14 3.92
CA PHE A 263 -25.72 -10.37 3.19
C PHE A 263 -24.52 -9.86 3.99
N GLU A 264 -23.45 -10.60 3.87
CA GLU A 264 -22.17 -10.30 4.46
C GLU A 264 -21.41 -9.35 3.55
N LEU A 265 -20.90 -8.24 4.09
CA LEU A 265 -20.09 -7.28 3.34
C LEU A 265 -18.64 -7.67 3.33
N LEU A 266 -18.13 -8.06 4.50
CA LEU A 266 -16.74 -8.43 4.63
C LEU A 266 -16.48 -9.21 5.94
N ARG A 267 -15.43 -10.05 5.92
CA ARG A 267 -14.79 -10.67 7.08
C ARG A 267 -13.38 -10.13 7.27
N SER A 268 -12.87 -10.21 8.47
CA SER A 268 -11.49 -9.84 8.76
C SER A 268 -10.80 -10.92 9.59
N ASP A 269 -9.61 -11.31 9.17
CA ASP A 269 -8.73 -12.22 9.92
C ASP A 269 -8.24 -11.61 11.26
N ALA A 270 -8.37 -10.30 11.41
CA ALA A 270 -8.18 -9.61 12.69
C ALA A 270 -9.32 -9.82 13.69
N GLY A 271 -10.35 -10.57 13.31
CA GLY A 271 -11.62 -10.76 14.02
C GLY A 271 -12.69 -9.78 13.53
N GLY A 272 -13.89 -10.31 13.39
CA GLY A 272 -15.07 -9.54 13.04
C GLY A 272 -15.60 -9.76 11.63
N GLN A 273 -16.89 -9.45 11.54
CA GLN A 273 -17.70 -9.54 10.33
C GLN A 273 -18.58 -8.32 10.24
N ILE A 274 -18.71 -7.74 9.06
CA ILE A 274 -19.71 -6.71 8.77
C ILE A 274 -20.78 -7.32 7.87
N SER A 275 -22.04 -7.15 8.28
CA SER A 275 -23.21 -7.66 7.57
C SER A 275 -24.28 -6.60 7.42
N VAL A 276 -25.19 -6.77 6.47
CA VAL A 276 -26.40 -5.96 6.32
C VAL A 276 -27.63 -6.84 6.43
N ASN A 277 -28.57 -6.39 7.28
CA ASN A 277 -29.94 -6.88 7.36
C ASN A 277 -30.89 -5.89 6.71
N VAL A 278 -31.75 -6.38 5.83
CA VAL A 278 -32.94 -5.67 5.36
C VAL A 278 -34.14 -6.44 5.89
N THR A 279 -34.88 -5.84 6.83
CA THR A 279 -35.96 -6.47 7.54
C THR A 279 -37.30 -5.86 7.09
N LEU A 280 -38.23 -6.71 6.63
CA LEU A 280 -39.55 -6.28 6.18
C LEU A 280 -40.43 -5.80 7.35
N PRO A 281 -41.48 -4.98 7.09
CA PRO A 281 -42.40 -4.48 8.12
C PRO A 281 -42.94 -5.58 9.03
N GLY A 282 -42.96 -5.33 10.35
CA GLY A 282 -43.47 -6.23 11.35
C GLY A 282 -42.64 -7.49 11.64
N GLN A 283 -41.56 -7.73 10.88
CA GLN A 283 -40.78 -8.95 11.04
C GLN A 283 -39.70 -8.81 12.11
N PRO A 284 -39.52 -9.81 12.99
CA PRO A 284 -38.38 -9.91 13.88
C PRO A 284 -37.20 -10.65 13.23
N ARG A 285 -35.97 -10.21 13.52
CA ARG A 285 -34.73 -10.93 13.23
C ARG A 285 -33.89 -11.05 14.50
N GLY A 286 -32.97 -12.02 14.53
CA GLY A 286 -32.23 -12.37 15.73
C GLY A 286 -32.91 -13.53 16.45
N GLN A 287 -33.55 -13.29 17.60
CA GLN A 287 -34.16 -14.33 18.46
C GLN A 287 -33.09 -15.36 18.89
N HIS A 288 -31.94 -14.82 19.36
CA HIS A 288 -30.83 -15.65 19.82
C HIS A 288 -29.92 -14.84 20.75
N TRP A 289 -28.98 -15.53 21.35
CA TRP A 289 -27.89 -14.94 22.12
C TRP A 289 -26.54 -15.62 21.81
N HIS A 290 -25.46 -14.98 22.24
CA HIS A 290 -24.10 -15.44 22.07
C HIS A 290 -23.42 -15.64 23.43
N ASN A 291 -22.52 -16.63 23.52
CA ASN A 291 -21.78 -16.90 24.74
C ASN A 291 -20.52 -16.02 24.88
N SER A 292 -19.79 -15.78 23.80
CA SER A 292 -18.56 -14.96 23.77
C SER A 292 -18.62 -13.84 22.74
N LYS A 293 -19.29 -14.07 21.63
CA LYS A 293 -19.42 -13.10 20.56
C LYS A 293 -20.27 -11.93 21.00
N TRP A 294 -19.88 -10.71 20.62
CA TRP A 294 -20.65 -9.48 20.82
C TRP A 294 -20.82 -8.73 19.52
N GLU A 295 -21.84 -7.90 19.43
CA GLU A 295 -22.23 -7.25 18.21
C GLU A 295 -22.53 -5.77 18.43
N ILE A 296 -22.49 -4.97 17.35
CA ILE A 296 -22.98 -3.60 17.33
C ILE A 296 -23.93 -3.47 16.15
N PHE A 297 -25.14 -2.98 16.42
CA PHE A 297 -26.15 -2.76 15.41
C PHE A 297 -26.30 -1.27 15.12
N PHE A 298 -26.32 -0.92 13.83
CA PHE A 298 -26.46 0.43 13.31
C PHE A 298 -27.68 0.48 12.38
N VAL A 299 -28.75 1.17 12.77
CA VAL A 299 -29.87 1.43 11.86
C VAL A 299 -29.47 2.54 10.89
N VAL A 300 -29.48 2.25 9.59
CA VAL A 300 -29.06 3.15 8.51
C VAL A 300 -30.19 3.48 7.54
N GLY A 301 -31.35 2.83 7.65
CA GLY A 301 -32.57 3.11 6.89
C GLY A 301 -33.81 2.61 7.60
N GLY A 302 -34.86 3.40 7.62
CA GLY A 302 -36.15 3.06 8.29
C GLY A 302 -36.14 3.25 9.80
N ARG A 303 -37.14 2.66 10.46
CA ARG A 303 -37.35 2.70 11.91
C ARG A 303 -37.54 1.30 12.47
N GLY A 304 -37.06 1.06 13.68
CA GLY A 304 -37.17 -0.24 14.32
C GLY A 304 -36.93 -0.19 15.82
N GLU A 305 -36.97 -1.35 16.43
CA GLU A 305 -36.74 -1.56 17.86
C GLU A 305 -35.73 -2.71 18.02
N ILE A 306 -34.70 -2.50 18.83
CA ILE A 306 -33.87 -3.58 19.35
C ILE A 306 -34.39 -3.93 20.75
N ARG A 307 -34.64 -5.21 20.95
CA ARG A 307 -35.02 -5.82 22.24
C ARG A 307 -33.84 -6.60 22.78
N LEU A 308 -33.56 -6.41 24.07
CA LEU A 308 -32.52 -7.13 24.78
C LEU A 308 -33.09 -7.71 26.07
N ARG A 309 -32.77 -8.97 26.36
CA ARG A 309 -33.10 -9.62 27.63
C ARG A 309 -31.90 -10.46 28.06
N ARG A 310 -31.41 -10.28 29.28
CA ARG A 310 -30.37 -11.13 29.83
C ARG A 310 -30.87 -12.58 29.90
N VAL A 311 -30.03 -13.53 29.52
CA VAL A 311 -30.38 -14.96 29.62
C VAL A 311 -30.70 -15.33 31.07
N GLY A 312 -31.88 -15.94 31.29
CA GLY A 312 -32.41 -16.32 32.60
C GLY A 312 -33.25 -15.24 33.28
N ASP A 313 -33.29 -14.02 32.80
CA ASP A 313 -34.14 -12.94 33.32
C ASP A 313 -35.45 -12.82 32.53
N SER A 314 -36.43 -12.12 33.10
CA SER A 314 -37.72 -11.84 32.43
C SER A 314 -37.82 -10.40 31.90
N GLU A 315 -36.96 -9.50 32.34
CA GLU A 315 -37.02 -8.08 31.98
C GLU A 315 -36.49 -7.85 30.57
N VAL A 316 -37.27 -7.17 29.72
CA VAL A 316 -36.91 -6.83 28.35
C VAL A 316 -36.61 -5.34 28.25
N ILE A 317 -35.38 -5.02 27.91
CA ILE A 317 -34.91 -3.67 27.57
C ILE A 317 -35.24 -3.40 26.09
N ARG A 318 -35.82 -2.22 25.79
CA ARG A 318 -36.21 -1.85 24.43
C ARG A 318 -35.57 -0.54 24.01
N PHE A 319 -34.98 -0.51 22.84
CA PHE A 319 -34.36 0.68 22.21
C PHE A 319 -35.09 0.97 20.91
N ALA A 320 -35.87 2.06 20.87
CA ALA A 320 -36.41 2.58 19.62
C ALA A 320 -35.32 3.26 18.84
N LEU A 321 -35.20 2.93 17.54
CA LEU A 321 -34.16 3.38 16.63
C LEU A 321 -34.77 3.97 15.37
N ASP A 322 -34.16 5.07 14.89
CA ASP A 322 -34.53 5.76 13.66
C ASP A 322 -33.29 6.17 12.90
N ALA A 323 -33.23 5.87 11.62
CA ALA A 323 -32.14 6.25 10.76
C ALA A 323 -31.94 7.78 10.64
N ALA A 324 -33.00 8.57 10.87
CA ALA A 324 -32.92 10.03 10.92
C ALA A 324 -32.14 10.55 12.16
N SER A 325 -32.03 9.71 13.23
CA SER A 325 -31.25 10.01 14.43
C SER A 325 -30.30 8.86 14.72
N PRO A 326 -29.15 8.78 13.98
CA PRO A 326 -28.27 7.63 14.01
C PRO A 326 -27.76 7.28 15.42
N THR A 327 -28.05 6.05 15.83
CA THR A 327 -27.65 5.50 17.14
C THR A 327 -27.20 4.07 16.97
N ALA A 328 -26.13 3.71 17.65
CA ALA A 328 -25.63 2.34 17.70
C ALA A 328 -26.05 1.65 19.01
N VAL A 329 -26.43 0.37 18.92
CA VAL A 329 -26.71 -0.47 20.09
C VAL A 329 -25.69 -1.58 20.19
N ARG A 330 -25.03 -1.67 21.35
CA ARG A 330 -24.12 -2.79 21.67
C ARG A 330 -24.92 -3.97 22.22
N ILE A 331 -24.66 -5.12 21.67
CA ILE A 331 -25.24 -6.40 22.12
C ILE A 331 -24.13 -7.16 22.86
N PRO A 332 -24.15 -7.18 24.19
CA PRO A 332 -23.13 -7.93 24.95
C PRO A 332 -23.40 -9.45 24.92
N PRO A 333 -22.38 -10.27 25.17
CA PRO A 333 -22.58 -11.71 25.39
C PRO A 333 -23.60 -11.97 26.48
N GLY A 334 -24.36 -13.08 26.37
CA GLY A 334 -25.36 -13.49 27.35
C GLY A 334 -26.65 -12.69 27.31
N TYR A 335 -26.91 -11.91 26.25
CA TYR A 335 -28.19 -11.23 26.03
C TYR A 335 -28.90 -11.80 24.81
N VAL A 336 -30.12 -12.32 25.05
CA VAL A 336 -31.09 -12.60 23.97
C VAL A 336 -31.41 -11.28 23.29
N HIS A 337 -31.34 -11.23 21.97
CA HIS A 337 -31.64 -10.03 21.22
C HIS A 337 -32.52 -10.28 20.00
N ALA A 338 -33.36 -9.30 19.70
CA ALA A 338 -34.14 -9.25 18.47
C ALA A 338 -34.16 -7.84 17.91
N LEU A 339 -34.08 -7.74 16.61
CA LEU A 339 -34.33 -6.53 15.83
C LEU A 339 -35.71 -6.64 15.21
N VAL A 340 -36.57 -5.68 15.45
CA VAL A 340 -37.96 -5.65 14.94
C VAL A 340 -38.13 -4.41 14.08
N ASN A 341 -38.63 -4.57 12.86
CA ASN A 341 -39.04 -3.45 12.03
C ASN A 341 -40.43 -2.97 12.52
N THR A 342 -40.52 -1.74 13.02
CA THR A 342 -41.75 -1.14 13.56
C THR A 342 -42.46 -0.24 12.55
N ALA A 343 -41.95 -0.09 11.33
CA ALA A 343 -42.63 0.62 10.25
C ALA A 343 -43.74 -0.26 9.64
N GLU A 344 -44.73 0.37 9.03
CA GLU A 344 -45.85 -0.31 8.37
C GLU A 344 -45.57 -0.65 6.90
N ASP A 345 -44.76 0.18 6.22
CA ASP A 345 -44.59 0.14 4.77
C ASP A 345 -43.14 0.20 4.28
N THR A 346 -42.21 0.46 5.16
CA THR A 346 -40.79 0.64 4.82
C THR A 346 -39.92 -0.43 5.43
N ALA A 347 -38.94 -0.91 4.67
CA ALA A 347 -37.93 -1.85 5.16
C ALA A 347 -36.98 -1.16 6.15
N LEU A 348 -36.60 -1.90 7.19
CA LEU A 348 -35.55 -1.51 8.13
C LEU A 348 -34.21 -2.02 7.63
N THR A 349 -33.25 -1.13 7.38
CA THR A 349 -31.88 -1.51 6.98
C THR A 349 -30.93 -1.29 8.14
N THR A 350 -30.22 -2.34 8.50
CA THR A 350 -29.29 -2.36 9.63
C THR A 350 -27.94 -2.89 9.20
N VAL A 351 -26.88 -2.17 9.52
CA VAL A 351 -25.51 -2.67 9.45
C VAL A 351 -25.17 -3.29 10.80
N ILE A 352 -24.56 -4.46 10.78
CA ILE A 352 -24.16 -5.23 11.95
C ILE A 352 -22.66 -5.43 11.88
N TRP A 353 -21.93 -5.07 12.93
CA TRP A 353 -20.58 -5.54 13.16
C TRP A 353 -20.60 -6.60 14.26
N ALA A 354 -19.97 -7.74 14.00
CA ALA A 354 -19.81 -8.81 14.98
C ALA A 354 -18.31 -9.02 15.26
N SER A 355 -17.96 -9.28 16.53
CA SER A 355 -16.57 -9.47 16.97
C SER A 355 -15.89 -10.69 16.35
N GLU A 356 -16.68 -11.65 15.89
CA GLU A 356 -16.23 -12.88 15.25
C GLU A 356 -17.13 -13.16 14.03
N TYR A 357 -16.56 -13.74 12.98
CA TYR A 357 -17.37 -14.21 11.85
C TYR A 357 -18.06 -15.53 12.20
N PHE A 358 -19.14 -15.84 11.48
CA PHE A 358 -19.88 -17.07 11.68
C PHE A 358 -19.05 -18.28 11.23
N ASP A 359 -18.83 -19.21 12.15
CA ASP A 359 -18.23 -20.52 11.90
C ASP A 359 -19.29 -21.62 12.11
N ALA A 360 -19.65 -22.33 11.03
CA ALA A 360 -20.65 -23.40 11.11
C ALA A 360 -20.22 -24.58 12.01
N ALA A 361 -18.91 -24.79 12.20
CA ALA A 361 -18.38 -25.81 13.11
C ALA A 361 -18.45 -25.41 14.59
N ARG A 362 -18.48 -24.09 14.87
CA ARG A 362 -18.57 -23.51 16.22
C ARG A 362 -19.44 -22.24 16.21
N PRO A 363 -20.75 -22.38 16.03
CA PRO A 363 -21.61 -21.24 15.66
C PRO A 363 -21.81 -20.19 16.77
N ASP A 364 -21.46 -20.42 18.02
CA ASP A 364 -21.71 -19.54 19.18
C ASP A 364 -23.00 -18.72 19.08
N THR A 365 -24.09 -19.40 18.67
CA THR A 365 -25.40 -18.80 18.45
C THR A 365 -26.47 -19.72 18.99
N PHE A 366 -27.17 -19.28 20.03
CA PHE A 366 -28.17 -20.07 20.75
C PHE A 366 -29.53 -19.44 20.57
N ARG A 367 -30.47 -20.16 19.97
CA ARG A 367 -31.82 -19.70 19.71
C ARG A 367 -32.62 -19.56 21.02
N GLU A 368 -33.24 -18.40 21.19
CA GLU A 368 -34.15 -18.11 22.30
C GLU A 368 -35.04 -16.89 21.93
N ASP A 369 -36.34 -17.00 22.07
CA ASP A 369 -37.29 -15.94 21.74
C ASP A 369 -37.34 -14.85 22.84
N ILE A 370 -37.65 -13.59 22.42
CA ILE A 370 -37.74 -12.42 23.29
C ILE A 370 -38.98 -11.59 23.00
#